data_2197f0a32b4c327b6253f95360ce75dd
#
_entry.id   2197f0a32b4c327b6253f95360ce75dd
#
_cell.length_a   1.000
_cell.length_b   1.000
_cell.length_c   1.000
_cell.angle_alpha   90.00
_cell.angle_beta   90.00
_cell.angle_gamma   90.00
#
_symmetry.space_group_name_H-M   'P 1'
#
loop_
_entity.id
_entity.type
_entity.pdbx_description
1 polymer ?
#
loop_
_entity_poly.entity_id
_entity_poly.type
_entity_poly.pdbx_seq_one_letter_code
_entity_poly.pdbx_strand_id
1 'polypeptide(L)'
;MKWDSGSLLHIHIAPKASADMIELEEAELIEGKGIVNDRYYSQTGTYSPKPDIRDITLIENEVLEALAANQPPLQEKPIILKPIEHRRNLTTSGVPLNYLVGKKFKVGDAILFGGRLNFPCKYLADLLKKPLVLPLYNR
;
A
#
# COMPACT_ATOMS: atom_id res chain seq x y z
N MET A 1 -7.79 -23.13 5.74
CA MET A 1 -7.31 -22.15 6.72
C MET A 1 -8.34 -21.03 6.89
N LYS A 2 -8.66 -20.73 8.10
CA LYS A 2 -9.59 -19.65 8.41
C LYS A 2 -8.81 -18.43 8.89
N TRP A 3 -9.04 -17.30 8.23
CA TRP A 3 -8.48 -16.03 8.66
C TRP A 3 -9.61 -15.18 9.24
N ASP A 4 -9.44 -14.74 10.47
CA ASP A 4 -10.47 -13.96 11.18
C ASP A 4 -10.12 -12.47 11.29
N SER A 5 -8.86 -12.16 11.58
CA SER A 5 -8.45 -10.78 11.78
C SER A 5 -6.96 -10.59 11.58
N GLY A 6 -6.58 -9.37 11.30
CA GLY A 6 -5.21 -8.92 11.24
C GLY A 6 -5.05 -7.60 11.99
N SER A 7 -3.93 -6.94 11.78
CA SER A 7 -3.62 -5.67 12.42
C SER A 7 -3.29 -4.60 11.40
N LEU A 8 -3.73 -3.38 11.68
CA LEU A 8 -3.31 -2.18 10.96
C LEU A 8 -2.12 -1.58 11.72
N LEU A 9 -0.96 -1.57 11.08
CA LEU A 9 0.29 -1.12 11.73
C LEU A 9 0.58 0.36 11.46
N HIS A 10 0.34 0.83 10.24
CA HIS A 10 0.67 2.20 9.86
C HIS A 10 -0.38 2.76 8.91
N ILE A 11 -0.62 4.06 9.02
CA ILE A 11 -1.44 4.85 8.10
C ILE A 11 -0.54 5.96 7.56
N HIS A 12 -0.41 6.04 6.23
CA HIS A 12 0.39 7.07 5.58
C HIS A 12 -0.42 7.80 4.53
N ILE A 13 -0.23 9.11 4.45
CA ILE A 13 -0.80 9.95 3.39
C ILE A 13 0.29 10.83 2.79
N ALA A 14 0.04 11.33 1.59
CA ALA A 14 0.82 12.40 0.98
C ALA A 14 -0.15 13.43 0.42
N PRO A 15 0.09 14.74 0.62
CA PRO A 15 -0.84 15.78 0.17
C PRO A 15 -0.94 15.88 -1.36
N LYS A 16 0.08 15.45 -2.08
CA LYS A 16 0.12 15.42 -3.56
C LYS A 16 1.10 14.38 -4.04
N ALA A 17 1.10 14.11 -5.35
CA ALA A 17 2.04 13.19 -5.97
C ALA A 17 3.49 13.57 -5.65
N SER A 18 4.30 12.57 -5.37
CA SER A 18 5.74 12.71 -5.06
C SER A 18 6.09 13.53 -3.81
N ALA A 19 5.10 14.03 -3.09
CA ALA A 19 5.34 14.67 -1.78
C ALA A 19 5.75 13.62 -0.75
N ASP A 20 6.41 14.07 0.32
CA ASP A 20 6.78 13.20 1.43
C ASP A 20 5.54 12.57 2.07
N MET A 21 5.66 11.32 2.46
CA MET A 21 4.60 10.64 3.20
C MET A 21 4.59 11.10 4.65
N ILE A 22 3.39 11.18 5.21
CA ILE A 22 3.14 11.56 6.61
C ILE A 22 2.43 10.40 7.29
N GLU A 23 2.91 9.99 8.46
CA GLU A 23 2.25 8.96 9.25
C GLU A 23 1.17 9.57 10.14
N LEU A 24 0.00 8.94 10.16
CA LEU A 24 -1.14 9.34 10.97
C LEU A 24 -1.45 8.28 12.02
N GLU A 25 -1.91 8.69 13.20
CA GLU A 25 -2.45 7.79 14.21
C GLU A 25 -3.90 7.40 13.90
N GLU A 26 -4.64 8.32 13.32
CA GLU A 26 -6.03 8.13 12.91
C GLU A 26 -6.26 8.76 11.54
N ALA A 27 -7.21 8.22 10.80
CA ALA A 27 -7.58 8.74 9.50
C ALA A 27 -9.09 8.71 9.31
N GLU A 28 -9.61 9.70 8.61
CA GLU A 28 -11.00 9.74 8.17
C GLU A 28 -11.07 9.31 6.72
N LEU A 29 -11.96 8.36 6.43
CA LEU A 29 -12.18 7.84 5.08
C LEU A 29 -13.54 8.31 4.58
N ILE A 30 -13.56 8.82 3.35
CA ILE A 30 -14.80 9.26 2.69
C ILE A 30 -15.09 8.32 1.52
N GLU A 31 -16.30 7.81 1.49
CA GLU A 31 -16.75 6.90 0.45
C GLU A 31 -16.54 7.49 -0.95
N GLY A 32 -15.95 6.71 -1.83
CA GLY A 32 -15.66 7.12 -3.20
C GLY A 32 -14.52 8.12 -3.37
N LYS A 33 -13.83 8.48 -2.28
CA LYS A 33 -12.73 9.46 -2.33
C LYS A 33 -11.43 8.96 -1.71
N GLY A 34 -11.50 8.26 -0.58
CA GLY A 34 -10.33 7.75 0.12
C GLY A 34 -10.05 8.45 1.43
N ILE A 35 -8.78 8.60 1.80
CA ILE A 35 -8.35 9.18 3.06
C ILE A 35 -8.27 10.71 2.93
N VAL A 36 -8.93 11.43 3.82
CA VAL A 36 -8.92 12.89 3.86
C VAL A 36 -7.47 13.40 3.86
N ASN A 37 -7.22 14.38 3.01
CA ASN A 37 -5.91 15.02 2.79
C ASN A 37 -4.87 14.16 2.05
N ASP A 38 -5.21 12.95 1.63
CA ASP A 38 -4.33 12.18 0.79
C ASP A 38 -4.43 12.61 -0.69
N ARG A 39 -3.39 12.34 -1.47
CA ARG A 39 -3.32 12.69 -2.89
C ARG A 39 -4.43 12.05 -3.73
N TYR A 40 -4.87 10.84 -3.39
CA TYR A 40 -5.97 10.18 -4.11
C TYR A 40 -7.31 10.82 -3.78
N TYR A 41 -7.52 11.24 -2.53
CA TYR A 41 -8.67 12.02 -2.13
C TYR A 41 -8.77 13.34 -2.90
N SER A 42 -7.64 14.02 -3.08
CA SER A 42 -7.56 15.32 -3.78
C SER A 42 -7.41 15.19 -5.30
N GLN A 43 -7.34 13.97 -5.84
CA GLN A 43 -7.13 13.70 -7.27
C GLN A 43 -5.82 14.27 -7.82
N THR A 44 -4.78 14.33 -6.98
CA THR A 44 -3.45 14.85 -7.34
C THR A 44 -2.38 13.76 -7.32
N GLY A 45 -2.76 12.50 -7.18
CA GLY A 45 -1.83 11.38 -7.22
C GLY A 45 -1.31 11.12 -8.63
N THR A 46 -0.15 10.49 -8.72
CA THR A 46 0.49 10.13 -10.00
C THR A 46 -0.46 9.35 -10.92
N TYR A 47 -1.29 8.48 -10.33
CA TYR A 47 -2.22 7.62 -11.07
C TYR A 47 -3.66 8.09 -11.00
N SER A 48 -3.95 9.25 -10.42
CA SER A 48 -5.31 9.78 -10.32
C SER A 48 -6.02 9.93 -11.68
N PRO A 49 -5.34 10.30 -12.78
CA PRO A 49 -5.99 10.37 -14.09
C PRO A 49 -6.36 9.01 -14.72
N LYS A 50 -5.86 7.91 -14.15
CA LYS A 50 -6.16 6.56 -14.67
C LYS A 50 -7.60 6.17 -14.33
N PRO A 51 -8.27 5.38 -15.19
CA PRO A 51 -9.67 5.01 -14.99
C PRO A 51 -9.90 3.98 -13.89
N ASP A 52 -8.88 3.62 -13.13
CA ASP A 52 -8.96 2.66 -12.04
C ASP A 52 -9.33 3.32 -10.73
N ILE A 53 -9.96 2.54 -9.85
CA ILE A 53 -10.27 2.96 -8.50
C ILE A 53 -9.02 2.82 -7.64
N ARG A 54 -8.54 3.94 -7.10
CA ARG A 54 -7.35 4.00 -6.26
C ARG A 54 -7.58 4.89 -5.05
N ASP A 55 -8.71 4.69 -4.38
CA ASP A 55 -9.02 5.53 -3.22
C ASP A 55 -8.03 5.28 -2.09
N ILE A 56 -7.69 4.00 -1.85
CA ILE A 56 -6.79 3.59 -0.78
C ILE A 56 -5.92 2.44 -1.29
N THR A 57 -4.65 2.47 -0.92
CA THR A 57 -3.68 1.42 -1.28
C THR A 57 -3.16 0.74 -0.01
N LEU A 58 -2.93 -0.56 -0.10
CA LEU A 58 -2.51 -1.38 1.03
C LEU A 58 -1.30 -2.25 0.68
N ILE A 59 -0.50 -2.58 1.70
CA ILE A 59 0.59 -3.53 1.60
C ILE A 59 0.70 -4.33 2.91
N GLU A 60 1.09 -5.60 2.80
CA GLU A 60 1.39 -6.42 3.95
C GLU A 60 2.79 -6.14 4.49
N ASN A 61 2.92 -5.97 5.81
CA ASN A 61 4.23 -5.82 6.45
C ASN A 61 5.12 -7.04 6.22
N GLU A 62 4.53 -8.21 6.06
CA GLU A 62 5.25 -9.46 5.73
C GLU A 62 6.02 -9.35 4.41
N VAL A 63 5.55 -8.53 3.48
CA VAL A 63 6.29 -8.22 2.24
C VAL A 63 7.57 -7.45 2.57
N LEU A 64 7.49 -6.47 3.45
CA LEU A 64 8.66 -5.70 3.88
C LEU A 64 9.68 -6.60 4.58
N GLU A 65 9.20 -7.51 5.42
CA GLU A 65 10.05 -8.49 6.10
C GLU A 65 10.72 -9.44 5.10
N ALA A 66 9.98 -9.90 4.09
CA ALA A 66 10.52 -10.78 3.05
C ALA A 66 11.60 -10.07 2.22
N LEU A 67 11.41 -8.81 1.89
CA LEU A 67 12.44 -8.01 1.19
C LEU A 67 13.70 -7.88 2.04
N ALA A 68 13.55 -7.60 3.33
CA ALA A 68 14.68 -7.48 4.26
C ALA A 68 15.42 -8.82 4.45
N ALA A 69 14.72 -9.94 4.36
CA ALA A 69 15.29 -11.27 4.44
C ALA A 69 15.77 -11.81 3.07
N ASN A 70 15.54 -11.06 2.00
CA ASN A 70 15.82 -11.47 0.61
C ASN A 70 15.14 -12.80 0.27
N GLN A 71 13.85 -12.91 0.56
CA GLN A 71 13.02 -14.11 0.37
C GLN A 71 11.79 -13.82 -0.50
N PRO A 72 11.69 -14.44 -1.70
CA PRO A 72 12.72 -15.23 -2.35
C PRO A 72 13.92 -14.38 -2.76
N PRO A 73 15.09 -14.96 -3.01
CA PRO A 73 16.30 -14.18 -3.30
C PRO A 73 16.28 -13.66 -4.75
N LEU A 74 15.45 -12.67 -4.99
CA LEU A 74 15.29 -12.04 -6.31
C LEU A 74 16.36 -10.99 -6.61
N GLN A 75 17.13 -10.62 -5.61
CA GLN A 75 18.21 -9.64 -5.72
C GLN A 75 19.47 -10.19 -5.06
N GLU A 76 20.63 -9.63 -5.41
CA GLU A 76 21.90 -10.02 -4.79
C GLU A 76 21.96 -9.63 -3.31
N LYS A 77 21.27 -8.57 -2.93
CA LYS A 77 21.26 -8.03 -1.58
C LYS A 77 19.85 -7.87 -1.06
N PRO A 78 19.64 -8.00 0.26
CA PRO A 78 18.36 -7.62 0.88
C PRO A 78 17.99 -6.18 0.55
N ILE A 79 16.68 -5.93 0.49
CA ILE A 79 16.16 -4.57 0.31
C ILE A 79 15.49 -4.15 1.62
N ILE A 80 15.97 -3.07 2.22
CA ILE A 80 15.34 -2.49 3.39
C ILE A 80 14.40 -1.39 2.91
N LEU A 81 13.10 -1.67 3.00
CA LEU A 81 12.05 -0.72 2.63
C LEU A 81 11.24 -0.41 3.89
N LYS A 82 11.35 0.83 4.35
CA LYS A 82 10.61 1.27 5.54
C LYS A 82 9.13 1.47 5.22
N PRO A 83 8.22 1.32 6.19
CA PRO A 83 6.78 1.55 5.96
C PRO A 83 6.45 2.90 5.33
N ILE A 84 7.17 3.96 5.70
CA ILE A 84 6.97 5.30 5.14
C ILE A 84 7.45 5.42 3.69
N GLU A 85 8.24 4.48 3.20
CA GLU A 85 8.85 4.54 1.87
C GLU A 85 8.04 3.87 0.77
N HIS A 86 7.22 2.86 1.09
CA HIS A 86 6.50 2.09 0.05
C HIS A 86 5.37 2.87 -0.64
N ARG A 87 5.00 4.02 -0.12
CA ARG A 87 4.01 4.95 -0.67
C ARG A 87 2.59 4.41 -0.74
N ARG A 88 2.28 3.35 -0.03
CA ARG A 88 0.91 2.87 0.14
C ARG A 88 0.34 3.38 1.46
N ASN A 89 -0.98 3.56 1.47
CA ASN A 89 -1.65 4.22 2.59
C ASN A 89 -1.64 3.38 3.86
N LEU A 90 -1.97 2.09 3.74
CA LEU A 90 -2.12 1.23 4.91
C LEU A 90 -1.09 0.10 4.87
N THR A 91 -0.40 -0.07 5.99
CA THR A 91 0.50 -1.21 6.21
C THR A 91 -0.18 -2.14 7.19
N THR A 92 -0.42 -3.39 6.78
CA THR A 92 -1.13 -4.38 7.57
C THR A 92 -0.24 -5.55 7.97
N SER A 93 -0.69 -6.34 8.94
CA SER A 93 -0.04 -7.57 9.37
C SER A 93 -1.09 -8.65 9.60
N GLY A 94 -0.78 -9.88 9.21
CA GLY A 94 -1.67 -11.02 9.40
C GLY A 94 -2.89 -11.02 8.49
N VAL A 95 -2.86 -10.28 7.38
CA VAL A 95 -3.99 -10.16 6.44
C VAL A 95 -3.55 -10.64 5.06
N PRO A 96 -4.18 -11.67 4.49
CA PRO A 96 -3.85 -12.13 3.15
C PRO A 96 -4.49 -11.22 2.09
N LEU A 97 -3.92 -10.04 1.86
CA LEU A 97 -4.51 -8.99 1.03
C LEU A 97 -4.86 -9.46 -0.39
N ASN A 98 -4.01 -10.29 -1.01
CA ASN A 98 -4.26 -10.74 -2.38
C ASN A 98 -5.56 -11.56 -2.51
N TYR A 99 -6.00 -12.19 -1.43
CA TYR A 99 -7.25 -12.95 -1.42
C TYR A 99 -8.48 -12.08 -1.18
N LEU A 100 -8.31 -10.80 -0.91
CA LEU A 100 -9.41 -9.86 -0.66
C LEU A 100 -9.87 -9.13 -1.92
N VAL A 101 -9.25 -9.36 -3.06
CA VAL A 101 -9.71 -8.80 -4.34
C VAL A 101 -11.12 -9.33 -4.62
N GLY A 102 -12.05 -8.40 -4.91
CA GLY A 102 -13.46 -8.72 -5.13
C GLY A 102 -14.27 -8.93 -3.85
N LYS A 103 -13.69 -8.66 -2.68
CA LYS A 103 -14.35 -8.88 -1.40
C LYS A 103 -14.41 -7.61 -0.57
N LYS A 104 -15.42 -7.52 0.30
CA LYS A 104 -15.52 -6.47 1.31
C LYS A 104 -14.81 -6.93 2.58
N PHE A 105 -14.16 -6.00 3.26
CA PHE A 105 -13.51 -6.26 4.53
C PHE A 105 -13.49 -5.00 5.39
N LYS A 106 -13.35 -5.17 6.70
CA LYS A 106 -13.31 -4.05 7.64
C LYS A 106 -11.89 -3.68 8.01
N VAL A 107 -11.63 -2.37 8.11
CA VAL A 107 -10.43 -1.82 8.72
C VAL A 107 -10.91 -0.77 9.73
N GLY A 108 -10.80 -1.09 11.02
CA GLY A 108 -11.45 -0.27 12.05
C GLY A 108 -12.97 -0.21 11.82
N ASP A 109 -13.51 0.99 11.75
CA ASP A 109 -14.94 1.23 11.47
C ASP A 109 -15.24 1.34 9.97
N ALA A 110 -14.23 1.37 9.12
CA ALA A 110 -14.40 1.53 7.69
C ALA A 110 -14.59 0.17 7.00
N ILE A 111 -15.40 0.17 5.94
CA ILE A 111 -15.57 -0.99 5.06
C ILE A 111 -14.88 -0.67 3.73
N LEU A 112 -13.94 -1.53 3.34
CA LEU A 112 -13.22 -1.41 2.08
C LEU A 112 -13.65 -2.52 1.13
N PHE A 113 -13.48 -2.26 -0.15
CA PHE A 113 -13.67 -3.26 -1.21
C PHE A 113 -12.36 -3.47 -1.95
N GLY A 114 -11.90 -4.71 -2.04
CA GLY A 114 -10.69 -5.08 -2.76
C GLY A 114 -10.89 -4.94 -4.27
N GLY A 115 -10.33 -3.90 -4.86
CA GLY A 115 -10.49 -3.62 -6.28
C GLY A 115 -9.56 -4.46 -7.14
N ARG A 116 -8.27 -4.38 -6.91
CA ARG A 116 -7.26 -5.14 -7.67
C ARG A 116 -5.92 -5.17 -6.96
N LEU A 117 -5.03 -6.02 -7.47
CA LEU A 117 -3.64 -6.03 -7.03
C LEU A 117 -2.94 -4.74 -7.44
N ASN A 118 -2.03 -4.27 -6.60
CA ASN A 118 -1.24 -3.09 -6.88
C ASN A 118 0.07 -3.52 -7.55
N PHE A 119 0.13 -3.36 -8.86
CA PHE A 119 1.33 -3.74 -9.61
C PHE A 119 2.48 -2.79 -9.34
N PRO A 120 3.72 -3.29 -9.19
CA PRO A 120 4.89 -2.44 -9.06
C PRO A 120 5.15 -1.69 -10.37
N CYS A 121 5.69 -0.48 -10.24
CA CYS A 121 6.05 0.32 -11.40
C CYS A 121 7.41 0.96 -11.21
N LYS A 122 7.99 1.36 -12.33
CA LYS A 122 9.29 2.02 -12.35
C LYS A 122 9.30 3.33 -11.55
N TYR A 123 8.16 3.99 -11.45
CA TYR A 123 8.02 5.25 -10.69
C TYR A 123 8.53 5.13 -9.25
N LEU A 124 8.08 4.12 -8.52
CA LEU A 124 8.51 3.94 -7.13
C LEU A 124 9.98 3.54 -7.04
N ALA A 125 10.43 2.64 -7.91
CA ALA A 125 11.82 2.23 -7.96
C ALA A 125 12.75 3.42 -8.24
N ASP A 126 12.39 4.29 -9.17
CA ASP A 126 13.16 5.48 -9.51
C ASP A 126 13.14 6.51 -8.38
N LEU A 127 11.97 6.73 -7.76
CA LEU A 127 11.82 7.69 -6.67
C LEU A 127 12.70 7.33 -5.46
N LEU A 128 12.76 6.05 -5.11
CA LEU A 128 13.54 5.55 -3.98
C LEU A 128 14.94 5.09 -4.36
N LYS A 129 15.25 5.02 -5.66
CA LYS A 129 16.51 4.50 -6.19
C LYS A 129 16.81 3.08 -5.68
N LYS A 130 15.79 2.22 -5.68
CA LYS A 130 15.84 0.82 -5.25
C LYS A 130 15.27 -0.10 -6.32
N PRO A 131 15.81 -1.34 -6.50
CA PRO A 131 15.35 -2.27 -7.53
C PRO A 131 14.05 -2.98 -7.10
N LEU A 132 12.94 -2.28 -7.09
CA LEU A 132 11.68 -2.73 -6.48
C LEU A 132 10.68 -3.39 -7.45
N VAL A 133 10.85 -3.25 -8.78
CA VAL A 133 9.82 -3.73 -9.71
C VAL A 133 9.57 -5.24 -9.55
N LEU A 134 10.60 -6.06 -9.71
CA LEU A 134 10.45 -7.51 -9.55
C LEU A 134 10.16 -7.92 -8.11
N PRO A 135 10.90 -7.43 -7.09
CA PRO A 135 10.64 -7.81 -5.70
C PRO A 135 9.23 -7.50 -5.20
N LEU A 136 8.57 -6.47 -5.73
CA LEU A 136 7.20 -6.11 -5.34
C LEU A 136 6.13 -6.72 -6.26
N TYR A 137 6.51 -7.46 -7.30
CA TYR A 137 5.54 -8.04 -8.22
C TYR A 137 4.62 -9.04 -7.49
N ASN A 138 3.32 -8.82 -7.59
CA ASN A 138 2.28 -9.60 -6.91
C ASN A 138 2.33 -9.52 -5.36
N ARG A 139 2.84 -8.45 -4.81
CA ARG A 139 2.93 -8.28 -3.36
C ARG A 139 2.24 -7.02 -2.85
#